data_46bf6d668c576b40063cbcdb93f72960
#
_entry.id   46bf6d668c576b40063cbcdb93f72960
#
_cell.length_a   1.000
_cell.length_b   1.000
_cell.length_c   1.000
_cell.angle_alpha   90.00
_cell.angle_beta   90.00
_cell.angle_gamma   90.00
#
_symmetry.space_group_name_H-M   'P 1'
#
loop_
_entity.id
_entity.type
_entity.pdbx_description
1 polymer ?
#
loop_
_entity_poly.entity_id
_entity_poly.type
_entity_poly.pdbx_seq_one_letter_code
_entity_poly.pdbx_strand_id
1 'polypeptide(L)'
;MNNLIISGRLVRPATLRNNGDKARANFTLAVDGYTDTPTSFIPVTCFGRTAELVAEHTDKGHLIGIEGRITSGKYVNDEGVTIYTLDVIANRVEFLSRPKSATTTPESVEVDDENEAA
;
A
#
# COMPACT_ATOMS: atom_id res chain seq x y z
N MET A 1 4.16 -20.50 -5.53
CA MET A 1 3.05 -19.74 -4.95
C MET A 1 3.60 -18.52 -4.27
N ASN A 2 3.12 -17.36 -4.64
CA ASN A 2 3.61 -16.10 -4.09
C ASN A 2 2.41 -15.18 -3.94
N ASN A 3 1.82 -15.19 -2.78
CA ASN A 3 0.59 -14.47 -2.53
C ASN A 3 0.63 -13.87 -1.14
N LEU A 4 0.27 -12.60 -1.05
CA LEU A 4 0.33 -11.87 0.21
C LEU A 4 -0.96 -11.09 0.39
N ILE A 5 -1.51 -11.13 1.59
CA ILE A 5 -2.68 -10.33 1.94
C ILE A 5 -2.37 -9.66 3.26
N ILE A 6 -2.34 -8.33 3.26
CA ILE A 6 -2.11 -7.57 4.48
C ILE A 6 -2.99 -6.34 4.50
N SER A 7 -3.22 -5.82 5.68
CA SER A 7 -3.91 -4.55 5.85
C SER A 7 -3.09 -3.68 6.78
N GLY A 8 -3.20 -2.40 6.59
CA GLY A 8 -2.48 -1.46 7.43
C GLY A 8 -2.86 -0.03 7.08
N ARG A 9 -2.25 0.92 7.77
CA ARG A 9 -2.54 2.33 7.57
C ARG A 9 -1.38 2.98 6.84
N LEU A 10 -1.71 3.89 5.93
CA LEU A 10 -0.67 4.63 5.23
C LEU A 10 0.08 5.52 6.20
N VAL A 11 1.39 5.44 6.15
CA VAL A 11 2.25 6.25 6.99
C VAL A 11 2.24 7.70 6.51
N ARG A 12 2.12 7.87 5.21
CA ARG A 12 2.06 9.19 4.57
C ARG A 12 1.34 9.02 3.24
N PRO A 13 0.98 10.11 2.57
CA PRO A 13 0.31 9.98 1.29
C PRO A 13 1.14 9.20 0.29
N ALA A 14 0.47 8.46 -0.58
CA ALA A 14 1.15 7.70 -1.62
C ALA A 14 1.80 8.64 -2.61
N THR A 15 2.96 8.25 -3.11
CA THR A 15 3.67 9.02 -4.13
C THR A 15 3.34 8.43 -5.48
N LEU A 16 2.72 9.23 -6.33
CA LEU A 16 2.33 8.79 -7.67
C LEU A 16 3.31 9.31 -8.69
N ARG A 17 3.76 8.44 -9.57
CA ARG A 17 4.63 8.82 -10.66
C ARG A 17 4.11 8.23 -11.94
N ASN A 18 4.27 8.97 -13.02
CA ASN A 18 3.90 8.48 -14.34
C ASN A 18 5.16 8.31 -15.16
N ASN A 19 5.44 7.07 -15.54
CA ASN A 19 6.57 6.79 -16.37
C ASN A 19 6.07 6.34 -17.71
N GLY A 20 5.90 7.27 -18.62
CA GLY A 20 5.38 6.93 -19.94
C GLY A 20 3.94 6.49 -19.83
N ASP A 21 3.68 5.25 -20.19
CA ASP A 21 2.31 4.77 -20.27
C ASP A 21 1.73 4.26 -18.96
N LYS A 22 2.54 4.12 -17.93
CA LYS A 22 2.06 3.50 -16.73
C LYS A 22 2.22 4.36 -15.51
N ALA A 23 1.18 4.45 -14.73
CA ALA A 23 1.25 5.08 -13.43
C ALA A 23 1.87 4.10 -12.43
N ARG A 24 2.57 4.63 -11.46
CA ARG A 24 3.18 3.84 -10.41
C ARG A 24 3.03 4.60 -9.09
N ALA A 25 2.52 3.93 -8.08
CA ALA A 25 2.38 4.55 -6.76
C ALA A 25 3.17 3.75 -5.74
N ASN A 26 3.87 4.47 -4.88
CA ASN A 26 4.63 3.88 -3.80
C ASN A 26 4.09 4.40 -2.48
N PHE A 27 3.92 3.52 -1.52
CA PHE A 27 3.49 3.93 -0.20
C PHE A 27 3.99 2.92 0.83
N THR A 28 3.94 3.32 2.09
CA THR A 28 4.35 2.45 3.18
C THR A 28 3.16 2.21 4.09
N LEU A 29 2.90 0.96 4.40
CA LEU A 29 1.83 0.58 5.31
C LEU A 29 2.40 0.26 6.67
N ALA A 30 1.76 0.80 7.70
CA ALA A 30 2.06 0.42 9.08
C ALA A 30 1.13 -0.74 9.41
N VAL A 31 1.70 -1.92 9.55
CA VAL A 31 0.96 -3.14 9.80
C VAL A 31 1.17 -3.54 11.25
N ASP A 32 0.09 -3.64 12.01
CA ASP A 32 0.20 -3.97 13.42
C ASP A 32 0.67 -5.39 13.60
N GLY A 33 1.59 -5.58 14.52
CA GLY A 33 2.06 -6.91 14.83
C GLY A 33 1.11 -7.62 15.76
N TYR A 34 1.44 -8.86 16.03
CA TYR A 34 0.72 -9.60 17.04
C TYR A 34 1.12 -9.11 18.42
N THR A 35 0.52 -9.65 19.44
CA THR A 35 0.81 -9.29 20.82
C THR A 35 2.31 -9.15 21.03
N ASP A 36 2.72 -8.05 21.60
CA ASP A 36 4.12 -7.78 21.93
C ASP A 36 5.05 -7.68 20.72
N THR A 37 4.51 -7.66 19.52
CA THR A 37 5.33 -7.50 18.31
C THR A 37 5.20 -6.06 17.84
N PRO A 38 6.30 -5.42 17.52
CA PRO A 38 6.22 -4.04 17.06
C PRO A 38 5.55 -3.94 15.70
N THR A 39 5.07 -2.75 15.39
CA THR A 39 4.47 -2.46 14.10
C THR A 39 5.50 -2.63 13.00
N SER A 40 5.09 -3.27 11.92
CA SER A 40 5.96 -3.43 10.77
C SER A 40 5.62 -2.37 9.73
N PHE A 41 6.65 -1.84 9.10
CA PHE A 41 6.47 -0.84 8.05
C PHE A 41 6.81 -1.50 6.72
N ILE A 42 5.81 -1.68 5.89
CA ILE A 42 5.93 -2.48 4.67
C ILE A 42 5.86 -1.57 3.46
N PRO A 43 6.92 -1.52 2.64
CA PRO A 43 6.87 -0.74 1.41
C PRO A 43 6.04 -1.47 0.37
N VAL A 44 5.15 -0.75 -0.29
CA VAL A 44 4.24 -1.32 -1.28
C VAL A 44 4.31 -0.50 -2.54
N THR A 45 4.29 -1.19 -3.67
CA THR A 45 4.24 -0.55 -4.98
C THR A 45 3.05 -1.10 -5.74
N CYS A 46 2.34 -0.23 -6.45
CA CYS A 46 1.28 -0.67 -7.33
C CYS A 46 1.37 0.10 -8.65
N PHE A 47 0.73 -0.42 -9.67
CA PHE A 47 0.85 0.10 -11.02
C PHE A 47 -0.50 0.33 -11.67
N GLY A 48 -0.51 1.19 -12.68
CA GLY A 48 -1.67 1.35 -13.53
C GLY A 48 -2.85 1.98 -12.82
N ARG A 49 -4.02 1.44 -13.09
CA ARG A 49 -5.25 1.98 -12.52
C ARG A 49 -5.24 1.89 -10.98
N THR A 50 -4.69 0.82 -10.45
CA THR A 50 -4.60 0.67 -9.00
C THR A 50 -3.78 1.80 -8.40
N ALA A 51 -2.67 2.16 -9.05
CA ALA A 51 -1.83 3.26 -8.56
C ALA A 51 -2.60 4.57 -8.56
N GLU A 52 -3.35 4.82 -9.62
CA GLU A 52 -4.13 6.05 -9.70
C GLU A 52 -5.20 6.12 -8.62
N LEU A 53 -5.87 4.99 -8.39
CA LEU A 53 -6.91 4.95 -7.36
C LEU A 53 -6.35 5.17 -5.97
N VAL A 54 -5.22 4.57 -5.66
CA VAL A 54 -4.60 4.75 -4.35
C VAL A 54 -4.20 6.21 -4.16
N ALA A 55 -3.55 6.80 -5.16
CA ALA A 55 -3.11 8.17 -5.04
C ALA A 55 -4.27 9.13 -4.89
N GLU A 56 -5.38 8.83 -5.55
CA GLU A 56 -6.54 9.71 -5.54
C GLU A 56 -7.41 9.57 -4.31
N HIS A 57 -7.54 8.36 -3.79
CA HIS A 57 -8.52 8.06 -2.76
C HIS A 57 -7.96 7.80 -1.37
N THR A 58 -6.65 7.87 -1.18
CA THR A 58 -6.09 7.61 0.15
C THR A 58 -5.26 8.78 0.63
N ASP A 59 -5.04 8.80 1.94
CA ASP A 59 -4.23 9.81 2.57
C ASP A 59 -3.58 9.18 3.80
N LYS A 60 -2.76 9.93 4.48
CA LYS A 60 -2.10 9.46 5.69
C LYS A 60 -3.12 8.94 6.68
N GLY A 61 -2.85 7.78 7.26
CA GLY A 61 -3.72 7.18 8.25
C GLY A 61 -4.88 6.36 7.71
N HIS A 62 -5.05 6.35 6.40
CA HIS A 62 -6.13 5.59 5.78
C HIS A 62 -5.85 4.10 5.92
N LEU A 63 -6.84 3.33 6.32
CA LEU A 63 -6.69 1.88 6.44
C LEU A 63 -7.06 1.23 5.13
N ILE A 64 -6.13 0.46 4.58
CA ILE A 64 -6.39 -0.26 3.34
C ILE A 64 -5.90 -1.68 3.46
N GLY A 65 -6.47 -2.55 2.63
CA GLY A 65 -5.99 -3.91 2.50
C GLY A 65 -5.39 -4.08 1.12
N ILE A 66 -4.37 -4.89 1.01
CA ILE A 66 -3.78 -5.18 -0.29
C ILE A 66 -3.63 -6.67 -0.47
N GLU A 67 -3.71 -7.08 -1.71
CA GLU A 67 -3.42 -8.44 -2.10
C GLU A 67 -2.38 -8.36 -3.21
N GLY A 68 -1.30 -9.10 -3.07
CA GLY A 68 -0.25 -9.02 -4.04
C GLY A 68 0.81 -10.09 -3.85
N ARG A 69 2.02 -9.74 -4.20
CA ARG A 69 3.13 -10.69 -4.14
C ARG A 69 4.37 -9.99 -3.60
N ILE A 70 5.33 -10.77 -3.18
CA ILE A 70 6.60 -10.26 -2.68
C ILE A 70 7.64 -10.43 -3.77
N THR A 71 8.44 -9.39 -3.99
CA THR A 71 9.57 -9.46 -4.90
C THR A 71 10.81 -9.04 -4.15
N SER A 72 11.96 -9.51 -4.61
CA SER A 72 13.22 -9.10 -4.03
C SER A 72 14.11 -8.53 -5.12
N GLY A 73 14.98 -7.62 -4.71
CA GLY A 73 15.96 -7.05 -5.60
C GLY A 73 17.28 -6.92 -4.88
N LYS A 74 18.26 -6.41 -5.58
CA LYS A 74 19.54 -6.16 -4.97
C LYS A 74 20.25 -5.03 -5.69
N TYR A 75 21.11 -4.35 -4.97
CA TYR A 75 21.96 -3.35 -5.57
C TYR A 75 23.28 -3.31 -4.79
N VAL A 76 24.28 -2.74 -5.39
CA VAL A 76 25.59 -2.61 -4.75
C VAL A 76 25.74 -1.15 -4.32
N ASN A 77 26.03 -0.94 -3.04
CA ASN A 77 26.17 0.43 -2.54
C ASN A 77 27.58 0.96 -2.83
N ASP A 78 27.84 2.18 -2.38
CA ASP A 78 29.11 2.85 -2.64
C ASP A 78 30.30 2.12 -2.05
N GLU A 79 30.06 1.30 -1.04
CA GLU A 79 31.13 0.57 -0.38
C GLU A 79 31.36 -0.80 -0.98
N GLY A 80 30.67 -1.13 -2.05
CA GLY A 80 30.83 -2.43 -2.67
C GLY A 80 30.04 -3.56 -2.02
N VAL A 81 29.15 -3.22 -1.08
CA VAL A 81 28.36 -4.23 -0.39
C VAL A 81 27.05 -4.44 -1.12
N THR A 82 26.67 -5.69 -1.32
CA THR A 82 25.40 -6.02 -1.95
C THR A 82 24.29 -5.87 -0.93
N ILE A 83 23.31 -5.04 -1.26
CA ILE A 83 22.16 -4.80 -0.41
C ILE A 83 20.95 -5.48 -1.03
N TYR A 84 20.26 -6.29 -0.25
CA TYR A 84 19.06 -6.97 -0.73
C TYR A 84 17.83 -6.21 -0.27
N THR A 85 16.84 -6.10 -1.14
CA THR A 85 15.61 -5.39 -0.83
C THR A 85 14.43 -6.34 -0.96
N LEU A 86 13.34 -5.99 -0.28
CA LEU A 86 12.12 -6.76 -0.32
C LEU A 86 10.98 -5.79 -0.54
N ASP A 87 10.20 -6.02 -1.57
CA ASP A 87 9.10 -5.15 -1.91
C ASP A 87 7.81 -5.94 -2.09
N VAL A 88 6.70 -5.29 -1.83
CA VAL A 88 5.39 -5.88 -2.05
C VAL A 88 4.78 -5.19 -3.24
N ILE A 89 4.34 -5.97 -4.23
CA ILE A 89 3.65 -5.44 -5.39
C ILE A 89 2.18 -5.73 -5.20
N ALA A 90 1.38 -4.68 -5.06
CA ALA A 90 -0.05 -4.86 -4.85
C ALA A 90 -0.76 -5.02 -6.17
N ASN A 91 -1.49 -6.13 -6.31
CA ASN A 91 -2.30 -6.38 -7.48
C ASN A 91 -3.71 -5.83 -7.26
N ARG A 92 -4.12 -5.73 -6.01
CA ARG A 92 -5.46 -5.29 -5.68
C ARG A 92 -5.41 -4.54 -4.36
N VAL A 93 -6.18 -3.46 -4.29
CA VAL A 93 -6.26 -2.65 -3.08
C VAL A 93 -7.72 -2.52 -2.67
N GLU A 94 -7.96 -2.66 -1.38
CA GLU A 94 -9.29 -2.51 -0.84
C GLU A 94 -9.28 -1.38 0.18
N PHE A 95 -10.18 -0.42 0.02
CA PHE A 95 -10.23 0.74 0.90
C PHE A 95 -11.14 0.40 2.08
N LEU A 96 -10.56 0.34 3.28
CA LEU A 96 -11.28 -0.18 4.44
C LEU A 96 -11.88 0.91 5.31
N SER A 97 -11.10 1.92 5.70
CA SER A 97 -11.67 3.00 6.47
C SER A 97 -10.80 4.24 6.37
N ARG A 98 -11.41 5.37 6.59
CA ARG A 98 -10.71 6.65 6.55
C ARG A 98 -9.93 6.86 7.83
N PRO A 99 -9.04 7.86 7.84
CA PRO A 99 -8.33 8.19 9.06
C PRO A 99 -9.31 8.57 10.17
N LYS A 100 -8.93 8.30 11.39
CA LYS A 100 -9.76 8.62 12.50
C LYS A 100 -10.13 10.07 12.58
N SER A 101 -9.25 10.93 12.15
CA SER A 101 -9.54 12.35 12.19
C SER A 101 -10.60 12.75 11.19
N ALA A 102 -10.88 11.93 10.22
CA ALA A 102 -11.93 12.21 9.27
C ALA A 102 -13.21 11.73 9.86
N THR A 103 -14.18 12.39 9.94
CA THR A 103 -15.32 12.02 10.51
C THR A 103 -16.02 11.11 9.97
N THR A 104 -16.50 10.46 10.21
CA THR A 104 -17.12 9.63 9.88
C THR A 104 -18.12 9.17 9.47
N THR A 105 -18.53 8.93 8.87
CA THR A 105 -19.52 8.43 8.36
C THR A 105 -19.27 7.21 7.93
N PRO A 106 -19.74 6.42 8.27
CA PRO A 106 -19.47 5.14 7.97
C PRO A 106 -19.76 4.80 6.62
N GLU A 107 -19.85 4.86 6.11
CA GLU A 107 -19.94 4.43 5.07
C GLU A 107 -19.53 3.77 4.42
N SER A 108 -19.67 3.62 4.63
CA SER A 108 -19.29 3.08 4.15
C SER A 108 -19.01 2.65 3.56
N VAL A 109 -19.07 2.57 3.46
CA VAL A 109 -18.79 2.23 2.93
C VAL A 109 -18.56 1.99 2.10
N GLU A 110 -18.58 1.83 1.94
CA GLU A 110 -18.44 1.67 1.12
C GLU A 110 -18.18 1.43 0.45
N VAL A 111 -18.44 1.28 0.39
CA VAL A 111 -18.30 1.15 -0.25
C VAL A 111 -18.19 1.20 -0.93
N ASP A 112 -18.32 1.04 -0.86
CA ASP A 112 -18.30 1.10 -1.51
C ASP A 112 -18.08 0.97 -2.10
N ASP A 113 -18.25 0.66 -2.07
CA ASP A 113 -18.10 0.52 -2.65
C ASP A 113 -17.89 0.10 -3.15
N GLU A 114 -18.03 -0.15 -3.08
CA GLU A 114 -17.93 -0.57 -3.56
C GLU A 114 -17.77 -0.80 -4.13
N ASN A 115 -17.78 -0.97 -4.17
CA ASN A 115 -17.65 -1.13 -4.89
C ASN A 115 -17.35 -1.03 -5.53
N GLU A 116 -17.23 -1.21 -5.41
CA GLU A 116 -16.88 -1.18 -6.03
C GLU A 116 -16.27 -1.18 -6.52
N ALA A 117 -16.06 -1.42 -6.55
CA ALA A 117 -15.43 -1.43 -7.00
C ALA A 117 -14.90 -1.53 -7.24
N ALA A 118 -14.62 -1.91 -7.27
CA ALA A 118 -14.15 -1.95 -7.44
C ALA A 118 -14.05 -2.08 -7.92
#